data_e5238c1ee76fb8d7a7478b1f1e71aaf1
#
_entry.id   e5238c1ee76fb8d7a7478b1f1e71aaf1
#
_cell.length_a   1.000
_cell.length_b   1.000
_cell.length_c   1.000
_cell.angle_alpha   90.00
_cell.angle_beta   90.00
_cell.angle_gamma   90.00
#
_symmetry.space_group_name_H-M   'P 1'
#
loop_
_entity.id
_entity.type
_entity.pdbx_description
1 polymer ?
#
loop_
_entity_poly.entity_id
_entity_poly.type
_entity_poly.pdbx_seq_one_letter_code
_entity_poly.pdbx_strand_id
1 'polypeptide(L)'
;MKDKKNNFSLFKKKKFMLFVMVMLLCLTGYANYSKKNETAKILGKAEYVSTTTPVETDKTETIKLQREEARDKAKSVLEEIIKGEETTADAKSEAEKKMTAIADYIRIEADIEVMIKNKGFEDVVVTYNENGVVVDVFKDELLNTEIAKITEIVVSQTNLGADKIKITTNN
;
A
#
# COMPACT_ATOMS: atom_id res chain seq x y z
N MET A 1 73.03 7.10 12.62
CA MET A 1 72.07 6.60 13.60
C MET A 1 70.98 7.65 13.79
N LYS A 2 69.82 7.38 13.41
CA LYS A 2 68.49 7.99 13.61
C LYS A 2 67.76 8.00 12.31
N ASP A 3 66.74 7.15 12.21
CA ASP A 3 65.46 7.41 11.55
C ASP A 3 64.75 6.08 11.23
N LYS A 4 64.48 5.27 12.24
CA LYS A 4 63.63 4.03 12.09
C LYS A 4 62.42 4.00 13.02
N LYS A 5 62.01 5.14 13.58
CA LYS A 5 60.92 5.13 14.60
C LYS A 5 59.55 5.66 14.14
N ASN A 6 59.45 6.28 12.98
CA ASN A 6 58.16 6.95 12.61
C ASN A 6 57.21 6.15 11.76
N ASN A 7 57.65 5.06 11.10
CA ASN A 7 56.74 4.31 10.22
C ASN A 7 55.83 3.31 10.97
N PHE A 8 56.19 2.90 12.19
CA PHE A 8 55.40 1.93 12.96
C PHE A 8 54.12 2.54 13.56
N SER A 9 54.13 3.82 13.88
CA SER A 9 52.94 4.53 14.40
C SER A 9 51.90 4.84 13.34
N LEU A 10 52.31 5.06 12.10
CA LEU A 10 51.41 5.33 10.96
C LEU A 10 50.64 4.09 10.51
N PHE A 11 51.28 2.92 10.55
CA PHE A 11 50.62 1.64 10.28
C PHE A 11 49.56 1.27 11.34
N LYS A 12 49.82 1.57 12.62
CA LYS A 12 48.84 1.40 13.69
C LYS A 12 47.67 2.37 13.53
N LYS A 13 47.90 3.62 13.14
CA LYS A 13 46.86 4.62 12.88
C LYS A 13 46.00 4.24 11.70
N LYS A 14 46.58 3.73 10.61
CA LYS A 14 45.82 3.27 9.43
C LYS A 14 44.94 2.06 9.75
N LYS A 15 45.44 1.07 10.47
CA LYS A 15 44.65 -0.09 10.92
C LYS A 15 43.57 0.32 11.93
N PHE A 16 43.85 1.26 12.80
CA PHE A 16 42.89 1.79 13.76
C PHE A 16 41.78 2.58 13.03
N MET A 17 42.14 3.40 12.01
CA MET A 17 41.17 4.12 11.20
C MET A 17 40.26 3.17 10.41
N LEU A 18 40.80 2.06 9.91
CA LEU A 18 40.04 1.04 9.20
C LEU A 18 39.08 0.31 10.16
N PHE A 19 39.52 0.02 11.38
CA PHE A 19 38.68 -0.57 12.42
C PHE A 19 37.53 0.35 12.86
N VAL A 20 37.80 1.66 13.00
CA VAL A 20 36.74 2.66 13.28
C VAL A 20 35.74 2.77 12.13
N MET A 21 36.19 2.70 10.88
CA MET A 21 35.31 2.73 9.70
C MET A 21 34.40 1.50 9.63
N VAL A 22 34.93 0.31 9.94
CA VAL A 22 34.13 -0.92 10.00
C VAL A 22 33.11 -0.85 11.15
N MET A 23 33.52 -0.33 12.31
CA MET A 23 32.62 -0.18 13.45
C MET A 23 31.49 0.82 13.18
N LEU A 24 31.77 1.91 12.43
CA LEU A 24 30.76 2.87 11.98
C LEU A 24 29.77 2.24 11.00
N LEU A 25 30.22 1.39 10.08
CA LEU A 25 29.36 0.66 9.16
C LEU A 25 28.47 -0.36 9.91
N CYS A 26 29.01 -1.03 10.93
CA CYS A 26 28.22 -1.93 11.78
C CYS A 26 27.17 -1.16 12.61
N LEU A 27 27.51 0.03 13.12
CA LEU A 27 26.57 0.89 13.86
C LEU A 27 25.46 1.44 12.97
N THR A 28 25.79 1.84 11.74
CA THR A 28 24.75 2.31 10.77
C THR A 28 23.86 1.15 10.32
N GLY A 29 24.43 -0.04 10.10
CA GLY A 29 23.65 -1.26 9.79
C GLY A 29 22.75 -1.68 10.95
N TYR A 30 23.24 -1.63 12.18
CA TYR A 30 22.45 -1.93 13.38
C TYR A 30 21.36 -0.89 13.63
N ALA A 31 21.66 0.41 13.48
CA ALA A 31 20.67 1.48 13.60
C ALA A 31 19.56 1.38 12.53
N ASN A 32 19.91 0.98 11.31
CA ASN A 32 18.95 0.77 10.24
C ASN A 32 18.11 -0.51 10.44
N TYR A 33 18.72 -1.56 11.01
CA TYR A 33 17.98 -2.78 11.39
C TYR A 33 17.03 -2.52 12.57
N SER A 34 17.45 -1.73 13.56
CA SER A 34 16.62 -1.35 14.71
C SER A 34 15.45 -0.44 14.29
N LYS A 35 15.67 0.50 13.34
CA LYS A 35 14.59 1.33 12.78
C LYS A 35 13.54 0.53 12.02
N LYS A 36 13.92 -0.58 11.40
CA LYS A 36 12.95 -1.46 10.70
C LYS A 36 11.98 -2.13 11.67
N ASN A 37 12.36 -2.31 12.93
CA ASN A 37 11.50 -2.87 13.97
C ASN A 37 10.70 -1.79 14.73
N GLU A 38 11.08 -0.50 14.65
CA GLU A 38 10.32 0.58 15.27
C GLU A 38 9.26 1.19 14.34
N THR A 39 9.45 1.13 13.02
CA THR A 39 8.41 1.55 12.07
C THR A 39 7.17 0.64 12.10
N ALA A 40 7.29 -0.58 12.60
CA ALA A 40 6.14 -1.45 12.90
C ALA A 40 5.40 -1.07 14.21
N LYS A 41 5.97 -0.14 15.02
CA LYS A 41 5.42 0.22 16.34
C LYS A 41 4.86 1.64 16.42
N ILE A 42 5.02 2.44 15.35
CA ILE A 42 4.51 3.82 15.29
C ILE A 42 3.18 3.94 14.50
N LEU A 43 2.73 2.82 13.88
CA LEU A 43 1.38 2.73 13.31
C LEU A 43 0.37 2.25 14.37
N GLY A 44 0.26 2.94 15.52
CA GLY A 44 -0.63 2.46 16.56
C GLY A 44 -0.81 3.41 17.73
N LYS A 45 -0.85 4.72 17.48
CA LYS A 45 -1.41 5.66 18.45
C LYS A 45 -2.36 6.63 17.76
N ALA A 46 -3.39 6.09 17.13
CA ALA A 46 -4.67 6.76 17.15
C ALA A 46 -5.18 6.63 18.59
N GLU A 47 -5.35 7.74 19.23
CA GLU A 47 -5.99 7.83 20.56
C GLU A 47 -7.41 7.29 20.40
N TYR A 48 -7.60 6.02 20.81
CA TYR A 48 -8.88 5.37 20.85
C TYR A 48 -9.63 5.97 22.04
N VAL A 49 -10.52 6.90 21.77
CA VAL A 49 -11.54 7.28 22.75
C VAL A 49 -12.44 6.05 22.91
N SER A 50 -12.17 5.29 23.96
CA SER A 50 -12.98 4.15 24.37
C SER A 50 -14.34 4.65 24.79
N THR A 51 -15.29 4.61 23.87
CA THR A 51 -16.71 4.54 24.25
C THR A 51 -17.07 3.07 24.18
N THR A 52 -17.21 2.48 25.36
CA THR A 52 -17.59 1.10 25.62
C THR A 52 -18.91 0.75 24.96
N THR A 53 -18.86 0.13 23.81
CA THR A 53 -19.79 -0.90 23.34
C THR A 53 -18.98 -1.78 22.39
N PRO A 54 -19.00 -3.12 22.46
CA PRO A 54 -18.43 -3.95 21.43
C PRO A 54 -19.34 -3.82 20.21
N VAL A 55 -19.04 -2.83 19.36
CA VAL A 55 -19.55 -2.81 18.00
C VAL A 55 -18.77 -3.90 17.30
N GLU A 56 -19.41 -4.97 16.95
CA GLU A 56 -18.98 -5.89 15.91
C GLU A 56 -18.73 -5.01 14.69
N THR A 57 -17.47 -4.61 14.48
CA THR A 57 -17.11 -3.74 13.38
C THR A 57 -17.33 -4.56 12.13
N ASP A 58 -18.36 -4.21 11.37
CA ASP A 58 -18.71 -4.87 10.12
C ASP A 58 -17.45 -4.95 9.25
N LYS A 59 -17.06 -6.17 8.88
CA LYS A 59 -15.87 -6.42 8.04
C LYS A 59 -15.95 -5.63 6.73
N THR A 60 -17.15 -5.44 6.20
CA THR A 60 -17.44 -4.62 5.03
C THR A 60 -16.97 -3.19 5.23
N GLU A 61 -17.31 -2.60 6.38
CA GLU A 61 -16.93 -1.23 6.74
C GLU A 61 -15.41 -1.11 6.90
N THR A 62 -14.77 -2.09 7.50
CA THR A 62 -13.31 -2.14 7.67
C THR A 62 -12.60 -2.16 6.32
N ILE A 63 -13.04 -2.97 5.36
CA ILE A 63 -12.42 -3.05 4.02
C ILE A 63 -12.65 -1.75 3.24
N LYS A 64 -13.84 -1.17 3.33
CA LYS A 64 -14.13 0.14 2.72
C LYS A 64 -13.23 1.23 3.27
N LEU A 65 -13.04 1.29 4.58
CA LEU A 65 -12.18 2.26 5.24
C LEU A 65 -10.72 2.10 4.79
N GLN A 66 -10.19 0.88 4.78
CA GLN A 66 -8.84 0.60 4.31
C GLN A 66 -8.63 0.99 2.85
N ARG A 67 -9.62 0.74 1.98
CA ARG A 67 -9.61 1.16 0.58
C ARG A 67 -9.54 2.68 0.45
N GLU A 68 -10.34 3.41 1.23
CA GLU A 68 -10.36 4.87 1.20
C GLU A 68 -9.04 5.46 1.74
N GLU A 69 -8.53 4.98 2.86
CA GLU A 69 -7.23 5.40 3.39
C GLU A 69 -6.08 5.19 2.39
N ALA A 70 -6.07 4.06 1.68
CA ALA A 70 -5.06 3.78 0.66
C ALA A 70 -5.16 4.75 -0.52
N ARG A 71 -6.37 5.13 -0.92
CA ARG A 71 -6.63 6.11 -1.98
C ARG A 71 -6.23 7.52 -1.58
N ASP A 72 -6.57 7.92 -0.37
CA ASP A 72 -6.23 9.27 0.11
C ASP A 72 -4.72 9.44 0.22
N LYS A 73 -4.01 8.41 0.65
CA LYS A 73 -2.56 8.37 0.60
C LYS A 73 -2.02 8.51 -0.83
N ALA A 74 -2.58 7.75 -1.78
CA ALA A 74 -2.14 7.81 -3.17
C ALA A 74 -2.41 9.20 -3.79
N LYS A 75 -3.60 9.77 -3.56
CA LYS A 75 -3.96 11.12 -4.00
C LYS A 75 -3.01 12.17 -3.41
N SER A 76 -2.73 12.10 -2.10
CA SER A 76 -1.83 13.05 -1.43
C SER A 76 -0.43 13.04 -2.05
N VAL A 77 0.14 11.87 -2.34
CA VAL A 77 1.45 11.75 -2.99
C VAL A 77 1.42 12.33 -4.41
N LEU A 78 0.36 12.05 -5.17
CA LEU A 78 0.22 12.59 -6.53
C LEU A 78 0.06 14.12 -6.51
N GLU A 79 -0.70 14.66 -5.57
CA GLU A 79 -0.83 16.11 -5.40
C GLU A 79 0.50 16.78 -5.04
N GLU A 80 1.33 16.15 -4.21
CA GLU A 80 2.66 16.65 -3.88
C GLU A 80 3.55 16.72 -5.13
N ILE A 81 3.50 15.71 -6.00
CA ILE A 81 4.22 15.69 -7.27
C ILE A 81 3.73 16.81 -8.20
N ILE A 82 2.41 16.99 -8.32
CA ILE A 82 1.79 18.01 -9.19
C ILE A 82 2.14 19.42 -8.73
N LYS A 83 2.12 19.67 -7.41
CA LYS A 83 2.40 20.98 -6.80
C LYS A 83 3.90 21.26 -6.66
N GLY A 84 4.78 20.26 -6.76
CA GLY A 84 6.22 20.42 -6.55
C GLY A 84 6.86 21.37 -7.56
N GLU A 85 7.61 22.36 -7.09
CA GLU A 85 8.26 23.36 -7.93
C GLU A 85 9.41 22.78 -8.75
N GLU A 86 10.14 21.80 -8.19
CA GLU A 86 11.27 21.10 -8.82
C GLU A 86 10.85 19.90 -9.67
N THR A 87 9.55 19.57 -9.71
CA THR A 87 9.03 18.42 -10.45
C THR A 87 8.99 18.72 -11.94
N THR A 88 9.50 17.80 -12.76
CA THR A 88 9.50 17.92 -14.24
C THR A 88 8.07 17.94 -14.79
N ALA A 89 7.88 18.59 -15.95
CA ALA A 89 6.59 18.65 -16.63
C ALA A 89 6.03 17.24 -16.95
N ASP A 90 6.90 16.31 -17.33
CA ASP A 90 6.52 14.92 -17.63
C ASP A 90 6.01 14.20 -16.38
N ALA A 91 6.68 14.38 -15.24
CA ALA A 91 6.27 13.78 -13.97
C ALA A 91 4.93 14.36 -13.47
N LYS A 92 4.69 15.66 -13.65
CA LYS A 92 3.39 16.29 -13.35
C LYS A 92 2.28 15.71 -14.22
N SER A 93 2.52 15.63 -15.53
CA SER A 93 1.54 15.07 -16.47
C SER A 93 1.21 13.61 -16.16
N GLU A 94 2.20 12.81 -15.76
CA GLU A 94 1.98 11.43 -15.36
C GLU A 94 1.18 11.34 -14.05
N ALA A 95 1.45 12.19 -13.07
CA ALA A 95 0.71 12.26 -11.83
C ALA A 95 -0.76 12.70 -12.05
N GLU A 96 -1.02 13.64 -12.95
CA GLU A 96 -2.37 14.06 -13.34
C GLU A 96 -3.16 12.92 -13.99
N LYS A 97 -2.52 12.14 -14.88
CA LYS A 97 -3.14 10.94 -15.48
C LYS A 97 -3.50 9.90 -14.42
N LYS A 98 -2.61 9.65 -13.47
CA LYS A 98 -2.89 8.71 -12.37
C LYS A 98 -4.00 9.21 -11.46
N MET A 99 -4.08 10.51 -11.21
CA MET A 99 -5.18 11.10 -10.45
C MET A 99 -6.51 10.90 -11.15
N THR A 100 -6.55 11.11 -12.47
CA THR A 100 -7.75 10.85 -13.30
C THR A 100 -8.13 9.38 -13.29
N ALA A 101 -7.15 8.47 -13.42
CA ALA A 101 -7.40 7.03 -13.36
C ALA A 101 -8.00 6.59 -12.02
N ILE A 102 -7.55 7.15 -10.88
CA ILE A 102 -8.15 6.88 -9.57
C ILE A 102 -9.63 7.29 -9.55
N ALA A 103 -9.99 8.43 -10.11
CA ALA A 103 -11.38 8.88 -10.18
C ALA A 103 -12.24 7.93 -11.05
N ASP A 104 -11.70 7.47 -12.17
CA ASP A 104 -12.38 6.49 -13.03
C ASP A 104 -12.56 5.14 -12.33
N TYR A 105 -11.56 4.66 -11.59
CA TYR A 105 -11.68 3.43 -10.82
C TYR A 105 -12.78 3.52 -9.78
N ILE A 106 -12.87 4.62 -9.03
CA ILE A 106 -13.91 4.85 -8.03
C ILE A 106 -15.31 4.77 -8.65
N ARG A 107 -15.51 5.37 -9.82
CA ARG A 107 -16.78 5.32 -10.53
C ARG A 107 -17.13 3.89 -10.97
N ILE A 108 -16.18 3.20 -11.59
CA ILE A 108 -16.39 1.83 -12.09
C ILE A 108 -16.67 0.86 -10.93
N GLU A 109 -15.97 0.99 -9.78
CA GLU A 109 -16.23 0.19 -8.59
C GLU A 109 -17.64 0.37 -8.08
N ALA A 110 -18.10 1.62 -7.97
CA ALA A 110 -19.47 1.92 -7.53
C ALA A 110 -20.50 1.31 -8.48
N ASP A 111 -20.28 1.40 -9.78
CA ASP A 111 -21.16 0.80 -10.79
C ASP A 111 -21.21 -0.73 -10.64
N ILE A 112 -20.06 -1.40 -10.47
CA ILE A 112 -19.97 -2.84 -10.27
C ILE A 112 -20.67 -3.26 -8.97
N GLU A 113 -20.39 -2.57 -7.85
CA GLU A 113 -21.02 -2.86 -6.55
C GLU A 113 -22.55 -2.79 -6.66
N VAL A 114 -23.10 -1.78 -7.31
CA VAL A 114 -24.55 -1.63 -7.53
C VAL A 114 -25.09 -2.78 -8.39
N MET A 115 -24.38 -3.15 -9.47
CA MET A 115 -24.82 -4.23 -10.36
C MET A 115 -24.82 -5.60 -9.64
N ILE A 116 -23.80 -5.87 -8.81
CA ILE A 116 -23.71 -7.11 -8.04
C ILE A 116 -24.82 -7.15 -6.98
N LYS A 117 -25.07 -6.05 -6.26
CA LYS A 117 -26.17 -5.94 -5.31
C LYS A 117 -27.54 -6.18 -5.93
N ASN A 118 -27.75 -5.67 -7.15
CA ASN A 118 -28.98 -5.91 -7.90
C ASN A 118 -29.16 -7.39 -8.32
N LYS A 119 -28.12 -8.22 -8.23
CA LYS A 119 -28.20 -9.69 -8.43
C LYS A 119 -28.50 -10.47 -7.14
N GLY A 120 -28.71 -9.77 -6.01
CA GLY A 120 -29.11 -10.36 -4.75
C GLY A 120 -27.97 -10.59 -3.76
N PHE A 121 -26.82 -9.98 -3.98
CA PHE A 121 -25.72 -9.95 -3.02
C PHE A 121 -25.91 -8.72 -2.10
N GLU A 122 -25.98 -8.95 -0.78
CA GLU A 122 -26.26 -7.87 0.17
C GLU A 122 -25.02 -6.98 0.38
N ASP A 123 -23.89 -7.62 0.70
CA ASP A 123 -22.65 -6.92 0.98
C ASP A 123 -21.54 -7.35 0.03
N VAL A 124 -20.99 -6.34 -0.65
CA VAL A 124 -19.89 -6.48 -1.59
C VAL A 124 -19.05 -5.22 -1.57
N VAL A 125 -17.74 -5.40 -1.64
CA VAL A 125 -16.77 -4.32 -1.84
C VAL A 125 -15.94 -4.65 -3.06
N VAL A 126 -15.83 -3.69 -3.98
CA VAL A 126 -15.03 -3.82 -5.19
C VAL A 126 -13.84 -2.89 -5.10
N THR A 127 -12.65 -3.39 -5.39
CA THR A 127 -11.42 -2.60 -5.49
C THR A 127 -10.82 -2.78 -6.87
N TYR A 128 -10.71 -1.69 -7.61
CA TYR A 128 -10.12 -1.67 -8.95
C TYR A 128 -8.82 -0.87 -8.96
N ASN A 129 -7.80 -1.39 -9.61
CA ASN A 129 -6.52 -0.72 -9.83
C ASN A 129 -5.88 -1.22 -11.14
N GLU A 130 -4.70 -0.70 -11.47
CA GLU A 130 -3.95 -1.07 -12.68
C GLU A 130 -3.62 -2.57 -12.80
N ASN A 131 -3.62 -3.33 -11.70
CA ASN A 131 -3.31 -4.75 -11.69
C ASN A 131 -4.55 -5.64 -11.93
N GLY A 132 -5.76 -5.10 -11.72
CA GLY A 132 -7.01 -5.82 -11.89
C GLY A 132 -8.09 -5.40 -10.90
N VAL A 133 -9.08 -6.27 -10.73
CA VAL A 133 -10.24 -6.07 -9.85
C VAL A 133 -10.27 -7.13 -8.77
N VAL A 134 -10.48 -6.70 -7.53
CA VAL A 134 -10.79 -7.58 -6.40
C VAL A 134 -12.24 -7.34 -6.01
N VAL A 135 -13.02 -8.40 -5.88
CA VAL A 135 -14.41 -8.37 -5.43
C VAL A 135 -14.49 -9.17 -4.12
N ASP A 136 -14.69 -8.47 -3.02
CA ASP A 136 -14.92 -9.04 -1.71
C ASP A 136 -16.42 -9.20 -1.49
N VAL A 137 -16.90 -10.45 -1.42
CA VAL A 137 -18.31 -10.79 -1.19
C VAL A 137 -18.46 -11.29 0.24
N PHE A 138 -19.34 -10.68 1.02
CA PHE A 138 -19.57 -11.04 2.42
C PHE A 138 -20.64 -12.14 2.49
N LYS A 139 -20.20 -13.35 2.28
CA LYS A 139 -21.00 -14.57 2.26
C LYS A 139 -20.11 -15.76 2.60
N ASP A 140 -20.66 -16.75 3.33
CA ASP A 140 -19.93 -17.94 3.77
C ASP A 140 -19.35 -18.73 2.59
N GLU A 141 -20.14 -18.89 1.52
CA GLU A 141 -19.77 -19.67 0.35
C GLU A 141 -20.42 -19.10 -0.91
N LEU A 142 -19.68 -19.08 -2.01
CA LEU A 142 -20.17 -18.71 -3.35
C LEU A 142 -20.29 -19.96 -4.23
N LEU A 143 -21.45 -20.09 -4.86
CA LEU A 143 -21.69 -21.10 -5.87
C LEU A 143 -20.93 -20.73 -7.18
N ASN A 144 -20.52 -21.72 -7.96
CA ASN A 144 -19.87 -21.48 -9.27
C ASN A 144 -20.70 -20.61 -10.20
N THR A 145 -22.04 -20.72 -10.13
CA THR A 145 -22.96 -19.88 -10.91
C THR A 145 -22.98 -18.42 -10.42
N GLU A 146 -22.73 -18.18 -9.15
CA GLU A 146 -22.62 -16.84 -8.58
C GLU A 146 -21.29 -16.20 -8.97
N ILE A 147 -20.20 -16.96 -8.88
CA ILE A 147 -18.86 -16.54 -9.33
C ILE A 147 -18.91 -16.16 -10.81
N ALA A 148 -19.55 -16.96 -11.65
CA ALA A 148 -19.70 -16.66 -13.08
C ALA A 148 -20.46 -15.36 -13.33
N LYS A 149 -21.55 -15.11 -12.60
CA LYS A 149 -22.34 -13.85 -12.71
C LYS A 149 -21.52 -12.63 -12.29
N ILE A 150 -20.78 -12.72 -11.18
CA ILE A 150 -19.92 -11.63 -10.72
C ILE A 150 -18.84 -11.35 -11.76
N THR A 151 -18.19 -12.41 -12.27
CA THR A 151 -17.15 -12.29 -13.29
C THR A 151 -17.70 -11.61 -14.55
N GLU A 152 -18.88 -11.99 -15.03
CA GLU A 152 -19.54 -11.39 -16.20
C GLU A 152 -19.78 -9.89 -16.01
N ILE A 153 -20.27 -9.49 -14.83
CA ILE A 153 -20.48 -8.07 -14.50
C ILE A 153 -19.16 -7.32 -14.56
N VAL A 154 -18.11 -7.81 -13.89
CA VAL A 154 -16.81 -7.14 -13.84
C VAL A 154 -16.20 -7.04 -15.23
N VAL A 155 -16.20 -8.11 -16.03
CA VAL A 155 -15.71 -8.11 -17.42
C VAL A 155 -16.45 -7.08 -18.26
N SER A 156 -17.79 -7.01 -18.14
CA SER A 156 -18.60 -6.07 -18.92
C SER A 156 -18.32 -4.59 -18.61
N GLN A 157 -17.93 -4.28 -17.37
CA GLN A 157 -17.66 -2.90 -16.92
C GLN A 157 -16.20 -2.46 -17.13
N THR A 158 -15.27 -3.42 -17.10
CA THR A 158 -13.83 -3.12 -17.14
C THR A 158 -13.12 -3.51 -18.42
N ASN A 159 -13.74 -4.38 -19.23
CA ASN A 159 -13.12 -5.05 -20.39
C ASN A 159 -11.84 -5.85 -20.03
N LEU A 160 -11.63 -6.20 -18.75
CA LEU A 160 -10.52 -7.03 -18.30
C LEU A 160 -10.79 -8.50 -18.58
N GLY A 161 -9.73 -9.27 -18.81
CA GLY A 161 -9.81 -10.74 -18.82
C GLY A 161 -10.08 -11.30 -17.41
N ALA A 162 -10.70 -12.48 -17.35
CA ALA A 162 -11.02 -13.13 -16.08
C ALA A 162 -9.79 -13.43 -15.20
N ASP A 163 -8.61 -13.53 -15.80
CA ASP A 163 -7.32 -13.69 -15.11
C ASP A 163 -6.92 -12.48 -14.28
N LYS A 164 -7.52 -11.32 -14.50
CA LYS A 164 -7.34 -10.08 -13.75
C LYS A 164 -8.41 -9.83 -12.70
N ILE A 165 -9.32 -10.77 -12.51
CA ILE A 165 -10.43 -10.65 -11.56
C ILE A 165 -10.22 -11.67 -10.44
N LYS A 166 -10.15 -11.15 -9.22
CA LYS A 166 -10.08 -11.97 -8.00
C LYS A 166 -11.38 -11.82 -7.22
N ILE A 167 -12.06 -12.90 -6.96
CA ILE A 167 -13.27 -12.94 -6.12
C ILE A 167 -12.92 -13.65 -4.82
N THR A 168 -13.23 -13.00 -3.69
CA THR A 168 -12.97 -13.52 -2.34
C THR A 168 -14.27 -13.56 -1.56
N THR A 169 -14.40 -14.56 -0.70
CA THR A 169 -15.48 -14.63 0.30
C THR A 169 -14.92 -14.19 1.65
N ASN A 170 -15.67 -13.34 2.34
CA ASN A 170 -15.37 -12.87 3.68
C ASN A 170 -16.55 -13.19 4.58
N ASN A 171 -16.29 -13.91 5.68
CA ASN A 171 -17.26 -14.32 6.68
C ASN A 171 -17.03 -13.56 7.99
#